data_678ad2c9762fce39e18786517b6fc376
#
_entry.id   678ad2c9762fce39e18786517b6fc376
#
_cell.length_a   1.000
_cell.length_b   1.000
_cell.length_c   1.000
_cell.angle_alpha   90.00
_cell.angle_beta   90.00
_cell.angle_gamma   90.00
#
_symmetry.space_group_name_H-M   'P 1'
#
loop_
_entity.id
_entity.type
_entity.pdbx_description
1 polymer ?
#
loop_
_entity_poly.entity_id
_entity_poly.type
_entity_poly.pdbx_seq_one_letter_code
_entity_poly.pdbx_strand_id
1 'polypeptide(L)'
;MKKIILLILDGFGIREGENGNAIKMANLPNLAKIMSDYPVCELEASGEVVGLPKGQSGNSEACHMTIGCGRTVEQPLTLINNKIKDKSFFENDVLLDLIDFVNDNNSTLHMIGLISSGNVHSSMEHFYAALALAKIKKVKSVVFHFITDGRDSLPKSGNKLISDFMAKANKLGLGTIGTICGRYYAMDRDNNYDRVKKAYDAIVYNVGNNFTDYNRCMELHYKNDITDEFINPSIITKGSNIKENDGVLFLNYRPERIRELISAFTDESFNMFNVKKFKNVRFASLYSVDNNIDGAYTNEIISGTFGRYLADLGFKQARIAESEKYPHVTYFFDGTEELSDKNLFKILVPSPRVARYDMKPEMNASGVTEAVLDAMDDDFDFILVNYANPDMVAHTGNIPACVRALEACDVCIGHIFEKAQENFYELVITSDHGNIEYMKDADGSVITTHTCNKVPFIICNKEYKLKKNGTIKDIIPTIVDVYEISKPKEMTGDSLIIK
;
A
#
# COMPACT_ATOMS: atom_id res chain seq x y z
N MET A 1 34.61 -11.87 -5.14
CA MET A 1 33.62 -10.89 -4.66
C MET A 1 32.79 -11.61 -3.61
N LYS A 2 32.32 -10.93 -2.54
CA LYS A 2 31.41 -11.56 -1.57
C LYS A 2 30.10 -11.88 -2.26
N LYS A 3 29.42 -12.93 -1.84
CA LYS A 3 28.09 -13.32 -2.32
C LYS A 3 27.12 -13.23 -1.15
N ILE A 4 25.93 -12.68 -1.37
CA ILE A 4 25.01 -12.37 -0.27
C ILE A 4 23.64 -12.96 -0.56
N ILE A 5 23.05 -13.55 0.49
CA ILE A 5 21.64 -13.95 0.54
C ILE A 5 20.94 -12.99 1.50
N LEU A 6 19.95 -12.25 1.02
CA LEU A 6 19.00 -11.50 1.86
C LEU A 6 17.71 -12.30 1.99
N LEU A 7 17.51 -12.90 3.16
CA LEU A 7 16.34 -13.69 3.49
C LEU A 7 15.37 -12.87 4.32
N ILE A 8 14.16 -12.68 3.81
CA ILE A 8 13.07 -11.96 4.46
C ILE A 8 12.05 -12.98 4.98
N LEU A 9 11.86 -13.01 6.30
CA LEU A 9 10.75 -13.70 6.96
C LEU A 9 9.57 -12.72 7.04
N ASP A 10 8.65 -12.78 6.09
CA ASP A 10 7.55 -11.82 5.97
C ASP A 10 6.66 -11.84 7.22
N GLY A 11 6.39 -10.67 7.81
CA GLY A 11 5.54 -10.56 8.98
C GLY A 11 6.13 -11.06 10.31
N PHE A 12 7.45 -11.19 10.43
CA PHE A 12 8.12 -11.68 11.62
C PHE A 12 8.60 -10.52 12.52
N GLY A 13 7.74 -10.06 13.44
CA GLY A 13 8.06 -8.99 14.38
C GLY A 13 8.73 -9.47 15.68
N ILE A 14 9.24 -8.52 16.46
CA ILE A 14 9.84 -8.74 17.79
C ILE A 14 8.87 -8.31 18.87
N ARG A 15 8.55 -9.22 19.80
CA ARG A 15 7.73 -8.92 20.97
C ARG A 15 8.09 -9.82 22.15
N GLU A 16 8.23 -9.22 23.34
CA GLU A 16 8.54 -9.96 24.57
C GLU A 16 7.34 -10.74 25.14
N GLY A 17 6.11 -10.25 24.94
CA GLY A 17 4.89 -10.87 25.45
C GLY A 17 4.59 -12.24 24.83
N GLU A 18 4.12 -13.18 25.64
CA GLU A 18 3.78 -14.56 25.21
C GLU A 18 2.36 -14.67 24.64
N ASN A 19 1.40 -13.86 25.16
CA ASN A 19 0.00 -13.96 24.76
C ASN A 19 -0.19 -13.64 23.28
N GLY A 20 -0.67 -14.61 22.51
CA GLY A 20 -0.87 -14.48 21.09
C GLY A 20 0.42 -14.36 20.26
N ASN A 21 1.57 -14.75 20.81
CA ASN A 21 2.87 -14.72 20.12
C ASN A 21 3.23 -16.10 19.62
N ALA A 22 2.96 -16.37 18.32
CA ALA A 22 3.24 -17.66 17.73
C ALA A 22 4.74 -17.97 17.66
N ILE A 23 5.62 -16.94 17.60
CA ILE A 23 7.08 -17.12 17.62
C ILE A 23 7.55 -17.73 18.94
N LYS A 24 7.01 -17.27 20.07
CA LYS A 24 7.35 -17.82 21.39
C LYS A 24 6.79 -19.23 21.63
N MET A 25 5.78 -19.64 20.86
CA MET A 25 5.15 -20.95 20.94
C MET A 25 5.81 -21.99 20.02
N ALA A 26 6.48 -21.53 18.97
CA ALA A 26 7.11 -22.41 17.98
C ALA A 26 8.49 -22.91 18.43
N ASN A 27 8.84 -24.11 17.99
CA ASN A 27 10.17 -24.68 18.18
C ASN A 27 11.08 -24.30 17.00
N LEU A 28 11.95 -23.29 17.19
CA LEU A 28 12.78 -22.69 16.14
C LEU A 28 14.29 -22.88 16.45
N PRO A 29 14.81 -24.12 16.47
CA PRO A 29 16.18 -24.38 16.91
C PRO A 29 17.25 -23.73 16.02
N ASN A 30 17.04 -23.67 14.69
CA ASN A 30 18.00 -23.09 13.76
C ASN A 30 18.08 -21.58 13.93
N LEU A 31 16.94 -20.89 13.93
CA LEU A 31 16.88 -19.45 14.10
C LEU A 31 17.36 -19.04 15.50
N ALA A 32 16.99 -19.76 16.55
CA ALA A 32 17.48 -19.52 17.91
C ALA A 32 19.01 -19.63 18.01
N LYS A 33 19.60 -20.65 17.37
CA LYS A 33 21.06 -20.81 17.28
C LYS A 33 21.70 -19.64 16.53
N ILE A 34 21.15 -19.28 15.37
CA ILE A 34 21.66 -18.15 14.58
C ILE A 34 21.59 -16.85 15.40
N MET A 35 20.47 -16.56 16.04
CA MET A 35 20.32 -15.34 16.87
C MET A 35 21.25 -15.33 18.09
N SER A 36 21.63 -16.50 18.64
CA SER A 36 22.58 -16.57 19.76
C SER A 36 24.04 -16.43 19.32
N ASP A 37 24.37 -16.92 18.14
CA ASP A 37 25.75 -17.03 17.67
C ASP A 37 26.25 -15.82 16.89
N TYR A 38 25.33 -15.02 16.33
CA TYR A 38 25.62 -13.92 15.41
C TYR A 38 25.07 -12.56 15.90
N PRO A 39 25.62 -11.44 15.42
CA PRO A 39 25.15 -10.13 15.82
C PRO A 39 23.72 -9.86 15.31
N VAL A 40 22.89 -9.30 16.20
CA VAL A 40 21.48 -8.96 15.95
C VAL A 40 21.26 -7.47 16.17
N CYS A 41 20.48 -6.84 15.29
CA CYS A 41 20.00 -5.48 15.38
C CYS A 41 18.46 -5.48 15.31
N GLU A 42 17.78 -4.57 16.00
CA GLU A 42 16.33 -4.37 15.90
C GLU A 42 16.02 -3.19 14.99
N LEU A 43 15.16 -3.39 14.01
CA LEU A 43 14.82 -2.35 13.02
C LEU A 43 13.38 -1.86 13.20
N GLU A 44 13.20 -0.54 13.11
CA GLU A 44 11.88 0.05 12.94
C GLU A 44 11.39 -0.20 11.51
N ALA A 45 10.14 -0.70 11.39
CA ALA A 45 9.53 -1.16 10.14
C ALA A 45 8.09 -0.63 9.98
N SER A 46 7.77 0.53 10.55
CA SER A 46 6.40 1.07 10.54
C SER A 46 6.37 2.60 10.51
N GLY A 47 5.22 3.17 10.20
CA GLY A 47 5.00 4.61 10.22
C GLY A 47 5.91 5.38 9.25
N GLU A 48 6.41 6.52 9.68
CA GLU A 48 7.16 7.46 8.85
C GLU A 48 8.45 6.86 8.26
N VAL A 49 9.02 5.85 8.90
CA VAL A 49 10.23 5.15 8.41
C VAL A 49 9.99 4.46 7.06
N VAL A 50 8.78 3.98 6.85
CA VAL A 50 8.38 3.29 5.61
C VAL A 50 7.45 4.15 4.73
N GLY A 51 7.45 5.47 4.95
CA GLY A 51 6.65 6.42 4.17
C GLY A 51 5.15 6.38 4.46
N LEU A 52 4.74 5.80 5.59
CA LEU A 52 3.36 5.74 6.06
C LEU A 52 3.12 6.77 7.19
N PRO A 53 1.86 7.13 7.51
CA PRO A 53 1.56 7.98 8.65
C PRO A 53 2.10 7.42 9.96
N LYS A 54 2.46 8.31 10.88
CA LYS A 54 2.91 7.95 12.23
C LYS A 54 1.92 7.03 12.94
N GLY A 55 2.42 5.91 13.48
CA GLY A 55 1.63 4.91 14.20
C GLY A 55 0.86 3.94 13.31
N GLN A 56 0.99 4.03 12.00
CA GLN A 56 0.47 3.02 11.08
C GLN A 56 1.48 1.87 10.93
N SER A 57 1.00 0.64 11.03
CA SER A 57 1.82 -0.56 10.81
C SER A 57 2.42 -0.58 9.40
N GLY A 58 3.60 -1.17 9.26
CA GLY A 58 4.19 -1.46 7.96
C GLY A 58 3.32 -2.42 7.15
N ASN A 59 3.56 -2.46 5.84
CA ASN A 59 3.00 -3.46 4.94
C ASN A 59 4.06 -3.90 3.93
N SER A 60 3.88 -5.07 3.33
CA SER A 60 4.91 -5.66 2.48
C SER A 60 5.30 -4.77 1.29
N GLU A 61 4.35 -4.03 0.69
CA GLU A 61 4.61 -3.13 -0.44
C GLU A 61 5.57 -1.99 -0.05
N ALA A 62 5.19 -1.19 0.97
CA ALA A 62 5.97 -0.04 1.43
C ALA A 62 7.31 -0.46 2.02
N CYS A 63 7.34 -1.60 2.74
CA CYS A 63 8.54 -2.09 3.40
C CYS A 63 9.57 -2.64 2.40
N HIS A 64 9.16 -3.49 1.44
CA HIS A 64 10.08 -3.99 0.41
C HIS A 64 10.60 -2.86 -0.48
N MET A 65 9.76 -1.86 -0.78
CA MET A 65 10.19 -0.66 -1.51
C MET A 65 11.24 0.14 -0.70
N THR A 66 10.99 0.36 0.60
CA THR A 66 11.94 1.04 1.48
C THR A 66 13.27 0.29 1.58
N ILE A 67 13.24 -1.05 1.71
CA ILE A 67 14.43 -1.91 1.71
C ILE A 67 15.17 -1.77 0.38
N GLY A 68 14.51 -2.02 -0.76
CA GLY A 68 15.15 -2.03 -2.07
C GLY A 68 15.71 -0.68 -2.53
N CYS A 69 15.09 0.42 -2.05
CA CYS A 69 15.58 1.77 -2.32
C CYS A 69 16.66 2.26 -1.34
N GLY A 70 16.85 1.57 -0.20
CA GLY A 70 17.75 2.04 0.86
C GLY A 70 17.39 3.43 1.39
N ARG A 71 16.12 3.82 1.27
CA ARG A 71 15.57 5.10 1.72
C ARG A 71 14.08 4.98 1.99
N THR A 72 13.54 5.90 2.79
CA THR A 72 12.09 6.05 2.93
C THR A 72 11.48 6.52 1.60
N VAL A 73 10.43 5.83 1.15
CA VAL A 73 9.63 6.21 -0.01
C VAL A 73 8.24 6.61 0.47
N GLU A 74 7.92 7.88 0.34
CA GLU A 74 6.63 8.39 0.79
C GLU A 74 5.49 7.75 0.02
N GLN A 75 4.56 7.14 0.75
CA GLN A 75 3.35 6.60 0.17
C GLN A 75 2.37 7.74 -0.19
N PRO A 76 1.44 7.55 -1.14
CA PRO A 76 0.56 8.63 -1.61
C PRO A 76 -0.13 9.44 -0.51
N LEU A 77 -0.63 8.77 0.53
CA LEU A 77 -1.25 9.43 1.68
C LEU A 77 -0.28 10.37 2.41
N THR A 78 0.93 9.88 2.70
CA THR A 78 1.96 10.65 3.41
C THR A 78 2.46 11.81 2.56
N LEU A 79 2.70 11.56 1.27
CA LEU A 79 3.11 12.57 0.30
C LEU A 79 2.12 13.73 0.28
N ILE A 80 0.82 13.45 0.06
CA ILE A 80 -0.20 14.49 -0.03
C ILE A 80 -0.37 15.22 1.31
N ASN A 81 -0.35 14.50 2.45
CA ASN A 81 -0.41 15.12 3.77
C ASN A 81 0.76 16.08 4.01
N ASN A 82 1.98 15.71 3.60
CA ASN A 82 3.15 16.59 3.71
C ASN A 82 3.00 17.83 2.81
N LYS A 83 2.50 17.66 1.58
CA LYS A 83 2.20 18.78 0.67
C LYS A 83 1.12 19.73 1.21
N ILE A 84 0.15 19.21 1.96
CA ILE A 84 -0.84 20.05 2.66
C ILE A 84 -0.18 20.81 3.82
N LYS A 85 0.66 20.13 4.60
CA LYS A 85 1.33 20.68 5.78
C LYS A 85 2.33 21.79 5.41
N ASP A 86 3.12 21.60 4.36
CA ASP A 86 4.10 22.57 3.87
C ASP A 86 3.48 23.63 2.94
N LYS A 87 2.18 23.50 2.64
CA LYS A 87 1.35 24.36 1.78
C LYS A 87 1.61 24.26 0.28
N SER A 88 2.53 23.45 -0.20
CA SER A 88 2.77 23.24 -1.63
C SER A 88 1.60 22.57 -2.36
N PHE A 89 0.67 21.92 -1.62
CA PHE A 89 -0.62 21.48 -2.15
C PHE A 89 -1.40 22.62 -2.81
N PHE A 90 -1.34 23.82 -2.25
CA PHE A 90 -2.10 25.01 -2.72
C PHE A 90 -1.43 25.71 -3.91
N GLU A 91 -0.25 25.21 -4.31
CA GLU A 91 0.55 25.71 -5.44
C GLU A 91 0.69 24.64 -6.55
N ASN A 92 -0.01 23.52 -6.43
CA ASN A 92 0.05 22.43 -7.41
C ASN A 92 -0.59 22.85 -8.75
N ASP A 93 0.19 22.80 -9.83
CA ASP A 93 -0.23 23.30 -11.15
C ASP A 93 -1.49 22.62 -11.67
N VAL A 94 -1.63 21.29 -11.54
CA VAL A 94 -2.81 20.55 -12.01
C VAL A 94 -4.10 21.00 -11.31
N LEU A 95 -4.01 21.21 -9.97
CA LEU A 95 -5.15 21.68 -9.20
C LEU A 95 -5.49 23.13 -9.52
N LEU A 96 -4.48 23.99 -9.72
CA LEU A 96 -4.64 25.38 -10.09
C LEU A 96 -5.25 25.52 -11.49
N ASP A 97 -4.74 24.79 -12.46
CA ASP A 97 -5.24 24.77 -13.82
C ASP A 97 -6.71 24.33 -13.93
N LEU A 98 -7.10 23.30 -13.13
CA LEU A 98 -8.49 22.87 -13.06
C LEU A 98 -9.39 23.97 -12.48
N ILE A 99 -8.94 24.63 -11.41
CA ILE A 99 -9.71 25.70 -10.75
C ILE A 99 -9.80 26.94 -11.62
N ASP A 100 -8.72 27.32 -12.28
CA ASP A 100 -8.69 28.48 -13.19
C ASP A 100 -9.63 28.21 -14.38
N PHE A 101 -9.64 27.00 -14.95
CA PHE A 101 -10.63 26.61 -15.96
C PHE A 101 -12.07 26.78 -15.49
N VAL A 102 -12.40 26.34 -14.27
CA VAL A 102 -13.74 26.51 -13.68
C VAL A 102 -14.09 27.98 -13.50
N ASN A 103 -13.16 28.80 -13.03
CA ASN A 103 -13.35 30.22 -12.80
C ASN A 103 -13.55 31.01 -14.13
N ASP A 104 -12.72 30.72 -15.13
CA ASP A 104 -12.78 31.36 -16.45
C ASP A 104 -14.12 31.08 -17.16
N ASN A 105 -14.66 29.88 -16.98
CA ASN A 105 -15.95 29.47 -17.52
C ASN A 105 -17.14 29.86 -16.61
N ASN A 106 -16.89 30.43 -15.42
CA ASN A 106 -17.90 30.71 -14.41
C ASN A 106 -18.83 29.51 -14.14
N SER A 107 -18.21 28.32 -14.02
CA SER A 107 -18.87 27.01 -13.96
C SER A 107 -18.77 26.36 -12.57
N THR A 108 -18.98 25.05 -12.49
CA THR A 108 -19.00 24.30 -11.24
C THR A 108 -17.78 23.40 -11.13
N LEU A 109 -17.17 23.34 -9.95
CA LEU A 109 -16.18 22.33 -9.58
C LEU A 109 -16.89 21.14 -8.91
N HIS A 110 -16.82 19.97 -9.53
CA HIS A 110 -17.31 18.72 -8.97
C HIS A 110 -16.17 18.02 -8.24
N MET A 111 -16.39 17.59 -7.00
CA MET A 111 -15.46 16.80 -6.21
C MET A 111 -16.05 15.43 -5.97
N ILE A 112 -15.39 14.38 -6.47
CA ILE A 112 -15.82 12.98 -6.39
C ILE A 112 -14.83 12.21 -5.55
N GLY A 113 -15.26 11.44 -4.55
CA GLY A 113 -14.35 10.59 -3.80
C GLY A 113 -14.98 9.88 -2.62
N LEU A 114 -14.22 8.93 -2.08
CA LEU A 114 -14.61 8.13 -0.92
C LEU A 114 -14.51 8.96 0.36
N ILE A 115 -15.62 9.09 1.07
CA ILE A 115 -15.64 9.71 2.40
C ILE A 115 -15.45 8.61 3.45
N SER A 116 -14.28 8.62 4.09
CA SER A 116 -13.83 7.53 4.97
C SER A 116 -12.94 8.02 6.10
N SER A 117 -13.01 7.35 7.23
CA SER A 117 -12.03 7.51 8.34
C SER A 117 -10.88 6.51 8.27
N GLY A 118 -10.92 5.54 7.36
CA GLY A 118 -9.94 4.45 7.26
C GLY A 118 -8.61 4.83 6.61
N ASN A 119 -8.59 5.95 5.86
CA ASN A 119 -7.38 6.41 5.16
C ASN A 119 -6.73 5.34 4.27
N VAL A 120 -7.52 4.50 3.60
CA VAL A 120 -7.02 3.46 2.69
C VAL A 120 -7.01 3.92 1.25
N HIS A 121 -8.11 4.49 0.75
CA HIS A 121 -8.25 4.95 -0.63
C HIS A 121 -8.36 6.47 -0.76
N SER A 122 -8.75 7.14 0.31
CA SER A 122 -8.94 8.59 0.39
C SER A 122 -8.71 9.08 1.82
N SER A 123 -8.59 10.39 2.00
CA SER A 123 -8.48 11.02 3.32
C SER A 123 -9.40 12.23 3.42
N MET A 124 -10.05 12.39 4.58
CA MET A 124 -10.88 13.58 4.86
C MET A 124 -10.06 14.87 4.82
N GLU A 125 -8.77 14.82 5.20
CA GLU A 125 -7.88 15.99 5.13
C GLU A 125 -7.67 16.45 3.69
N HIS A 126 -7.66 15.54 2.72
CA HIS A 126 -7.54 15.89 1.29
C HIS A 126 -8.82 16.60 0.79
N PHE A 127 -10.01 16.15 1.21
CA PHE A 127 -11.26 16.83 0.92
C PHE A 127 -11.29 18.25 1.51
N TYR A 128 -10.82 18.41 2.77
CA TYR A 128 -10.74 19.73 3.39
C TYR A 128 -9.73 20.64 2.69
N ALA A 129 -8.58 20.12 2.28
CA ALA A 129 -7.58 20.89 1.56
C ALA A 129 -8.08 21.33 0.18
N ALA A 130 -8.73 20.44 -0.58
CA ALA A 130 -9.31 20.76 -1.88
C ALA A 130 -10.43 21.82 -1.77
N LEU A 131 -11.29 21.70 -0.76
CA LEU A 131 -12.32 22.71 -0.49
C LEU A 131 -11.72 24.06 -0.07
N ALA A 132 -10.67 24.04 0.75
CA ALA A 132 -9.96 25.25 1.15
C ALA A 132 -9.29 25.94 -0.05
N LEU A 133 -8.66 25.16 -0.95
CA LEU A 133 -8.09 25.68 -2.19
C LEU A 133 -9.15 26.33 -3.07
N ALA A 134 -10.30 25.67 -3.29
CA ALA A 134 -11.43 26.21 -4.03
C ALA A 134 -11.92 27.55 -3.42
N LYS A 135 -11.98 27.65 -2.08
CA LYS A 135 -12.33 28.89 -1.38
C LYS A 135 -11.30 30.00 -1.57
N ILE A 136 -10.00 29.69 -1.41
CA ILE A 136 -8.89 30.63 -1.61
C ILE A 136 -8.93 31.21 -3.03
N LYS A 137 -9.16 30.35 -4.02
CA LYS A 137 -9.24 30.74 -5.44
C LYS A 137 -10.61 31.26 -5.88
N LYS A 138 -11.52 31.45 -4.93
CA LYS A 138 -12.85 32.13 -5.14
C LYS A 138 -13.76 31.36 -6.12
N VAL A 139 -13.69 30.04 -6.16
CA VAL A 139 -14.65 29.21 -6.91
C VAL A 139 -16.05 29.50 -6.39
N LYS A 140 -17.01 29.76 -7.30
CA LYS A 140 -18.37 30.17 -6.94
C LYS A 140 -19.28 29.00 -6.61
N SER A 141 -19.10 27.89 -7.27
CA SER A 141 -19.95 26.70 -7.15
C SER A 141 -19.09 25.42 -6.98
N VAL A 142 -19.34 24.67 -5.92
CA VAL A 142 -18.74 23.35 -5.67
C VAL A 142 -19.85 22.34 -5.41
N VAL A 143 -19.77 21.17 -6.04
CA VAL A 143 -20.70 20.07 -5.86
C VAL A 143 -19.90 18.83 -5.42
N PHE A 144 -20.35 18.20 -4.33
CA PHE A 144 -19.75 16.95 -3.84
C PHE A 144 -20.55 15.74 -4.30
N HIS A 145 -19.85 14.75 -4.83
CA HIS A 145 -20.36 13.41 -5.10
C HIS A 145 -19.68 12.44 -4.15
N PHE A 146 -20.31 12.18 -3.01
CA PHE A 146 -19.72 11.32 -1.99
C PHE A 146 -19.91 9.86 -2.30
N ILE A 147 -18.81 9.12 -2.18
CA ILE A 147 -18.81 7.66 -2.14
C ILE A 147 -18.67 7.28 -0.66
N THR A 148 -19.60 6.47 -0.13
CA THR A 148 -19.57 6.00 1.26
C THR A 148 -18.82 4.68 1.38
N ASP A 149 -18.15 4.45 2.51
CA ASP A 149 -17.18 3.36 2.68
C ASP A 149 -17.81 2.11 3.31
N GLY A 150 -17.86 2.02 4.63
CA GLY A 150 -18.41 0.87 5.35
C GLY A 150 -17.60 -0.43 5.30
N ARG A 151 -16.39 -0.38 4.70
CA ARG A 151 -15.44 -1.51 4.58
C ARG A 151 -14.12 -1.22 5.29
N ASP A 152 -13.50 -0.07 4.98
CA ASP A 152 -12.28 0.41 5.63
C ASP A 152 -12.61 1.36 6.80
N SER A 153 -13.88 1.59 7.05
CA SER A 153 -14.46 2.33 8.17
C SER A 153 -15.67 1.58 8.74
N LEU A 154 -16.19 2.02 9.89
CA LEU A 154 -17.37 1.39 10.50
C LEU A 154 -18.56 1.37 9.53
N PRO A 155 -19.35 0.28 9.50
CA PRO A 155 -20.39 0.04 8.50
C PRO A 155 -21.49 1.11 8.38
N LYS A 156 -21.72 1.93 9.41
CA LYS A 156 -22.76 2.97 9.47
C LYS A 156 -22.17 4.30 9.98
N SER A 157 -20.96 4.68 9.54
CA SER A 157 -20.26 5.90 9.95
C SER A 157 -20.40 7.07 8.96
N GLY A 158 -20.82 6.80 7.74
CA GLY A 158 -20.87 7.76 6.64
C GLY A 158 -21.70 8.99 6.93
N ASN A 159 -22.88 8.84 7.58
CA ASN A 159 -23.72 9.99 7.92
C ASN A 159 -22.99 11.00 8.81
N LYS A 160 -22.25 10.54 9.81
CA LYS A 160 -21.45 11.40 10.68
C LYS A 160 -20.34 12.10 9.91
N LEU A 161 -19.59 11.36 9.08
CA LEU A 161 -18.49 11.91 8.29
C LEU A 161 -18.98 12.98 7.32
N ILE A 162 -20.11 12.76 6.63
CA ILE A 162 -20.77 13.74 5.75
C ILE A 162 -21.18 14.96 6.56
N SER A 163 -21.82 14.76 7.71
CA SER A 163 -22.27 15.87 8.58
C SER A 163 -21.11 16.73 9.06
N ASP A 164 -20.02 16.11 9.54
CA ASP A 164 -18.82 16.79 10.01
C ASP A 164 -18.16 17.61 8.86
N PHE A 165 -18.11 17.02 7.66
CA PHE A 165 -17.58 17.68 6.49
C PHE A 165 -18.47 18.88 6.06
N MET A 166 -19.78 18.67 5.95
CA MET A 166 -20.71 19.72 5.54
C MET A 166 -20.80 20.86 6.56
N ALA A 167 -20.61 20.58 7.84
CA ALA A 167 -20.51 21.65 8.85
C ALA A 167 -19.33 22.59 8.56
N LYS A 168 -18.16 22.06 8.11
CA LYS A 168 -17.02 22.89 7.67
C LYS A 168 -17.31 23.61 6.34
N ALA A 169 -17.89 22.91 5.37
CA ALA A 169 -18.25 23.48 4.07
C ALA A 169 -19.23 24.67 4.22
N ASN A 170 -20.24 24.50 5.08
CA ASN A 170 -21.23 25.56 5.39
C ASN A 170 -20.58 26.79 6.07
N LYS A 171 -19.59 26.57 6.97
CA LYS A 171 -18.84 27.72 7.57
C LYS A 171 -18.03 28.47 6.51
N LEU A 172 -17.55 27.80 5.47
CA LEU A 172 -16.89 28.46 4.34
C LEU A 172 -17.87 29.08 3.36
N GLY A 173 -19.17 28.76 3.46
CA GLY A 173 -20.20 29.20 2.54
C GLY A 173 -20.01 28.66 1.13
N LEU A 174 -19.49 27.41 1.01
CA LEU A 174 -19.15 26.86 -0.28
C LEU A 174 -19.43 25.34 -0.30
N GLY A 175 -20.14 24.89 -1.34
CA GLY A 175 -20.38 23.51 -1.67
C GLY A 175 -21.74 22.95 -1.24
N THR A 176 -22.28 22.09 -2.09
CA THR A 176 -23.54 21.36 -1.91
C THR A 176 -23.31 19.87 -2.24
N ILE A 177 -24.14 18.99 -1.66
CA ILE A 177 -24.07 17.57 -1.99
C ILE A 177 -24.92 17.32 -3.24
N GLY A 178 -24.31 16.83 -4.30
CA GLY A 178 -25.00 16.39 -5.51
C GLY A 178 -25.56 14.98 -5.36
N THR A 179 -24.67 14.01 -5.09
CA THR A 179 -25.04 12.61 -5.00
C THR A 179 -24.32 11.91 -3.84
N ILE A 180 -24.92 10.81 -3.38
CA ILE A 180 -24.30 9.85 -2.45
C ILE A 180 -24.50 8.44 -2.99
N CYS A 181 -23.45 7.63 -3.00
CA CYS A 181 -23.56 6.20 -3.30
C CYS A 181 -22.49 5.39 -2.57
N GLY A 182 -22.76 4.12 -2.28
CA GLY A 182 -21.80 3.21 -1.66
C GLY A 182 -20.68 2.81 -2.61
N ARG A 183 -19.52 2.50 -2.03
CA ARG A 183 -18.34 2.06 -2.77
C ARG A 183 -18.56 0.78 -3.60
N TYR A 184 -19.54 -0.03 -3.23
CA TYR A 184 -19.96 -1.21 -3.99
C TYR A 184 -20.30 -0.88 -5.44
N TYR A 185 -20.83 0.34 -5.69
CA TYR A 185 -21.19 0.82 -7.03
C TYR A 185 -20.05 1.60 -7.69
N ALA A 186 -19.47 2.57 -6.97
CA ALA A 186 -18.55 3.55 -7.56
C ALA A 186 -17.08 3.09 -7.55
N MET A 187 -16.75 2.01 -6.82
CA MET A 187 -15.38 1.56 -6.62
C MET A 187 -15.23 0.06 -6.89
N ASP A 188 -15.88 -0.45 -7.92
CA ASP A 188 -15.64 -1.79 -8.45
C ASP A 188 -14.26 -1.86 -9.09
N ARG A 189 -13.63 -3.04 -9.08
CA ARG A 189 -12.35 -3.32 -9.73
C ARG A 189 -12.31 -4.67 -10.46
N ASP A 190 -13.47 -5.33 -10.50
CA ASP A 190 -13.62 -6.69 -11.00
C ASP A 190 -14.47 -6.73 -12.27
N ASN A 191 -14.56 -5.56 -12.99
CA ASN A 191 -15.29 -5.36 -14.24
C ASN A 191 -16.82 -5.56 -14.12
N ASN A 192 -17.40 -5.31 -12.94
CA ASN A 192 -18.85 -5.31 -12.76
C ASN A 192 -19.46 -3.96 -13.20
N TYR A 193 -19.36 -3.66 -14.47
CA TYR A 193 -19.75 -2.36 -15.04
C TYR A 193 -21.22 -2.00 -14.86
N ASP A 194 -22.11 -2.95 -14.59
CA ASP A 194 -23.49 -2.64 -14.19
C ASP A 194 -23.59 -1.86 -12.88
N ARG A 195 -22.62 -2.05 -11.96
CA ARG A 195 -22.52 -1.30 -10.72
C ARG A 195 -21.98 0.11 -10.98
N VAL A 196 -20.85 0.18 -11.70
CA VAL A 196 -20.19 1.44 -12.06
C VAL A 196 -21.15 2.36 -12.82
N LYS A 197 -21.91 1.79 -13.78
CA LYS A 197 -22.94 2.51 -14.52
C LYS A 197 -23.95 3.22 -13.65
N LYS A 198 -24.42 2.59 -12.56
CA LYS A 198 -25.40 3.21 -11.65
C LYS A 198 -24.83 4.44 -10.94
N ALA A 199 -23.57 4.37 -10.51
CA ALA A 199 -22.87 5.52 -9.92
C ALA A 199 -22.65 6.63 -10.96
N TYR A 200 -22.19 6.27 -12.17
CA TYR A 200 -22.04 7.19 -13.28
C TYR A 200 -23.37 7.89 -13.65
N ASP A 201 -24.45 7.13 -13.81
CA ASP A 201 -25.77 7.67 -14.17
C ASP A 201 -26.29 8.65 -13.13
N ALA A 202 -26.01 8.42 -11.84
CA ALA A 202 -26.38 9.35 -10.78
C ALA A 202 -25.62 10.68 -10.92
N ILE A 203 -24.35 10.65 -11.21
CA ILE A 203 -23.48 11.82 -11.33
C ILE A 203 -23.77 12.60 -12.62
N VAL A 204 -23.95 11.90 -13.74
CA VAL A 204 -24.06 12.51 -15.07
C VAL A 204 -25.50 12.84 -15.48
N TYR A 205 -26.44 12.00 -15.12
CA TYR A 205 -27.83 12.11 -15.59
C TYR A 205 -28.84 12.40 -14.47
N ASN A 206 -28.39 12.48 -13.20
CA ASN A 206 -29.26 12.53 -12.02
C ASN A 206 -30.29 11.37 -12.00
N VAL A 207 -29.85 10.15 -12.37
CA VAL A 207 -30.66 8.94 -12.32
C VAL A 207 -30.31 8.14 -11.07
N GLY A 208 -31.29 8.02 -10.17
CA GLY A 208 -31.12 7.33 -8.88
C GLY A 208 -32.26 7.63 -7.94
N ASN A 209 -32.14 7.22 -6.68
CA ASN A 209 -33.11 7.54 -5.64
C ASN A 209 -33.06 9.04 -5.33
N ASN A 210 -34.23 9.68 -5.21
CA ASN A 210 -34.28 11.12 -4.96
C ASN A 210 -34.56 11.40 -3.48
N PHE A 211 -33.71 12.24 -2.89
CA PHE A 211 -33.87 12.75 -1.53
C PHE A 211 -33.71 14.26 -1.51
N THR A 212 -34.35 14.92 -0.55
CA THR A 212 -34.21 16.37 -0.33
C THR A 212 -33.17 16.71 0.71
N ASP A 213 -32.66 15.72 1.41
CA ASP A 213 -31.69 15.84 2.49
C ASP A 213 -30.86 14.57 2.63
N TYR A 214 -29.55 14.72 2.85
CA TYR A 214 -28.62 13.60 2.97
C TYR A 214 -28.84 12.79 4.26
N ASN A 215 -29.25 13.41 5.38
CA ASN A 215 -29.54 12.69 6.62
C ASN A 215 -30.68 11.69 6.39
N ARG A 216 -31.75 12.14 5.76
CA ARG A 216 -32.88 11.27 5.44
C ARG A 216 -32.49 10.14 4.48
N CYS A 217 -31.60 10.41 3.54
CA CYS A 217 -31.05 9.38 2.66
C CYS A 217 -30.32 8.30 3.46
N MET A 218 -29.39 8.69 4.32
CA MET A 218 -28.58 7.78 5.12
C MET A 218 -29.43 7.03 6.15
N GLU A 219 -30.31 7.71 6.88
CA GLU A 219 -31.21 7.12 7.87
C GLU A 219 -32.12 6.05 7.27
N LEU A 220 -32.70 6.32 6.08
CA LEU A 220 -33.57 5.35 5.42
C LEU A 220 -32.81 4.07 5.01
N HIS A 221 -31.59 4.22 4.48
CA HIS A 221 -30.76 3.07 4.15
C HIS A 221 -30.40 2.27 5.40
N TYR A 222 -29.95 2.94 6.48
CA TYR A 222 -29.60 2.26 7.75
C TYR A 222 -30.78 1.57 8.41
N LYS A 223 -31.99 2.15 8.29
CA LYS A 223 -33.23 1.52 8.78
C LYS A 223 -33.58 0.23 8.03
N ASN A 224 -33.18 0.12 6.78
CA ASN A 224 -33.33 -1.06 5.95
C ASN A 224 -32.11 -1.99 5.98
N ASP A 225 -31.23 -1.85 6.99
CA ASP A 225 -29.99 -2.60 7.17
C ASP A 225 -28.99 -2.51 6.00
N ILE A 226 -29.11 -1.47 5.18
CA ILE A 226 -28.15 -1.15 4.13
C ILE A 226 -27.03 -0.31 4.76
N THR A 227 -25.81 -0.87 4.79
CA THR A 227 -24.61 -0.18 5.30
C THR A 227 -24.03 0.79 4.28
N ASP A 228 -23.06 1.58 4.70
CA ASP A 228 -22.38 2.59 3.87
C ASP A 228 -21.88 1.99 2.55
N GLU A 229 -21.32 0.78 2.59
CA GLU A 229 -20.80 0.09 1.39
C GLU A 229 -21.84 -0.06 0.28
N PHE A 230 -23.10 -0.26 0.65
CA PHE A 230 -24.19 -0.62 -0.27
C PHE A 230 -25.25 0.47 -0.46
N ILE A 231 -25.00 1.70 -0.02
CA ILE A 231 -25.90 2.84 -0.26
C ILE A 231 -26.20 2.94 -1.76
N ASN A 232 -27.47 2.82 -2.12
CA ASN A 232 -27.89 2.93 -3.51
C ASN A 232 -27.61 4.35 -4.03
N PRO A 233 -27.21 4.49 -5.32
CA PRO A 233 -26.98 5.80 -5.93
C PRO A 233 -28.18 6.73 -5.72
N SER A 234 -27.95 7.83 -5.02
CA SER A 234 -28.97 8.73 -4.49
C SER A 234 -28.65 10.16 -4.85
N ILE A 235 -29.64 10.88 -5.35
CA ILE A 235 -29.60 12.28 -5.74
C ILE A 235 -30.05 13.13 -4.55
N ILE A 236 -29.21 14.01 -4.07
CA ILE A 236 -29.51 14.92 -2.96
C ILE A 236 -29.92 16.29 -3.48
N THR A 237 -29.22 16.79 -4.50
CA THR A 237 -29.56 18.05 -5.16
C THR A 237 -29.87 17.79 -6.64
N LYS A 238 -31.09 18.06 -7.07
CA LYS A 238 -31.47 17.96 -8.48
C LYS A 238 -30.74 19.02 -9.32
N GLY A 239 -30.29 18.63 -10.52
CA GLY A 239 -29.59 19.51 -11.45
C GLY A 239 -28.12 19.74 -11.09
N SER A 240 -27.58 19.02 -10.12
CA SER A 240 -26.18 19.02 -9.71
C SER A 240 -25.29 18.07 -10.55
N ASN A 241 -25.81 17.59 -11.67
CA ASN A 241 -25.04 16.75 -12.61
C ASN A 241 -23.99 17.57 -13.36
N ILE A 242 -22.93 16.89 -13.82
CA ILE A 242 -21.85 17.48 -14.61
C ILE A 242 -22.39 18.04 -15.94
N LYS A 243 -21.97 19.26 -16.27
CA LYS A 243 -22.33 20.00 -17.50
C LYS A 243 -21.08 20.37 -18.28
N GLU A 244 -21.28 20.85 -19.52
CA GLU A 244 -20.18 21.44 -20.28
C GLU A 244 -19.57 22.64 -19.54
N ASN A 245 -18.27 22.79 -19.64
CA ASN A 245 -17.42 23.78 -18.98
C ASN A 245 -17.17 23.52 -17.48
N ASP A 246 -17.73 22.48 -16.89
CA ASP A 246 -17.45 22.15 -15.49
C ASP A 246 -16.06 21.50 -15.33
N GLY A 247 -15.50 21.61 -14.13
CA GLY A 247 -14.31 20.90 -13.72
C GLY A 247 -14.65 19.73 -12.78
N VAL A 248 -13.92 18.64 -12.88
CA VAL A 248 -14.12 17.45 -12.05
C VAL A 248 -12.80 17.04 -11.39
N LEU A 249 -12.78 16.95 -10.07
CA LEU A 249 -11.64 16.48 -9.28
C LEU A 249 -11.97 15.16 -8.57
N PHE A 250 -11.23 14.10 -8.88
CA PHE A 250 -11.29 12.84 -8.16
C PHE A 250 -10.30 12.86 -6.98
N LEU A 251 -10.79 12.57 -5.76
CA LEU A 251 -10.05 12.72 -4.51
C LEU A 251 -9.49 11.41 -3.93
N ASN A 252 -9.70 10.31 -4.60
CA ASN A 252 -9.06 9.06 -4.22
C ASN A 252 -7.58 9.09 -4.63
N TYR A 253 -6.70 8.61 -3.76
CA TYR A 253 -5.25 8.54 -4.03
C TYR A 253 -4.75 7.11 -4.33
N ARG A 254 -5.61 6.08 -4.22
CA ARG A 254 -5.35 4.73 -4.72
C ARG A 254 -6.16 4.49 -5.99
N PRO A 255 -5.48 4.22 -7.12
CA PRO A 255 -6.15 4.17 -8.43
C PRO A 255 -6.99 2.93 -8.66
N GLU A 256 -6.63 1.77 -8.11
CA GLU A 256 -7.17 0.47 -8.51
C GLU A 256 -8.70 0.35 -8.42
N ARG A 257 -9.34 1.05 -7.47
CA ARG A 257 -10.80 0.98 -7.30
C ARG A 257 -11.57 2.14 -7.93
N ILE A 258 -10.93 3.26 -8.20
CA ILE A 258 -11.61 4.41 -8.82
C ILE A 258 -11.42 4.44 -10.36
N ARG A 259 -10.49 3.61 -10.88
CA ARG A 259 -10.12 3.58 -12.29
C ARG A 259 -11.30 3.31 -13.22
N GLU A 260 -12.15 2.31 -12.92
CA GLU A 260 -13.29 1.99 -13.77
C GLU A 260 -14.28 3.15 -13.90
N LEU A 261 -14.53 3.86 -12.80
CA LEU A 261 -15.39 5.05 -12.84
C LEU A 261 -14.72 6.19 -13.61
N ILE A 262 -13.43 6.46 -13.39
CA ILE A 262 -12.68 7.49 -14.13
C ILE A 262 -12.65 7.17 -15.63
N SER A 263 -12.37 5.93 -16.01
CA SER A 263 -12.34 5.51 -17.42
C SER A 263 -13.67 5.77 -18.14
N ALA A 264 -14.79 5.62 -17.44
CA ALA A 264 -16.10 5.95 -18.00
C ALA A 264 -16.27 7.46 -18.32
N PHE A 265 -15.47 8.35 -17.71
CA PHE A 265 -15.46 9.78 -18.00
C PHE A 265 -14.41 10.17 -19.03
N THR A 266 -13.24 9.55 -19.02
CA THR A 266 -12.02 10.06 -19.66
C THR A 266 -11.50 9.21 -20.81
N ASP A 267 -11.85 7.91 -20.87
CA ASP A 267 -11.38 7.02 -21.93
C ASP A 267 -12.28 7.15 -23.18
N GLU A 268 -11.70 7.61 -24.27
CA GLU A 268 -12.40 7.73 -25.56
C GLU A 268 -12.83 6.37 -26.10
N SER A 269 -12.12 5.31 -25.78
CA SER A 269 -12.39 3.92 -26.22
C SER A 269 -13.37 3.18 -25.33
N PHE A 270 -13.81 3.77 -24.22
CA PHE A 270 -14.70 3.12 -23.26
C PHE A 270 -16.04 2.71 -23.92
N ASN A 271 -16.36 1.43 -23.84
CA ASN A 271 -17.53 0.83 -24.49
C ASN A 271 -18.34 -0.14 -23.62
N MET A 272 -18.04 -0.19 -22.31
CA MET A 272 -18.71 -1.13 -21.39
C MET A 272 -20.18 -0.76 -21.12
N PHE A 273 -20.52 0.53 -21.25
CA PHE A 273 -21.88 1.04 -21.25
C PHE A 273 -21.94 2.41 -21.95
N ASN A 274 -23.15 2.90 -22.25
CA ASN A 274 -23.31 4.21 -22.92
C ASN A 274 -22.89 5.34 -21.98
N VAL A 275 -21.90 6.12 -22.39
CA VAL A 275 -21.40 7.29 -21.69
C VAL A 275 -21.69 8.59 -22.45
N LYS A 276 -21.84 9.68 -21.73
CA LYS A 276 -21.93 11.02 -22.30
C LYS A 276 -20.54 11.50 -22.71
N LYS A 277 -20.36 11.81 -23.97
CA LYS A 277 -19.12 12.44 -24.44
C LYS A 277 -19.21 13.96 -24.16
N PHE A 278 -18.39 14.43 -23.25
CA PHE A 278 -18.24 15.84 -22.95
C PHE A 278 -17.26 16.46 -23.94
N LYS A 279 -17.58 17.68 -24.41
CA LYS A 279 -16.73 18.42 -25.35
C LYS A 279 -15.75 19.35 -24.65
N ASN A 280 -16.17 19.91 -23.52
CA ASN A 280 -15.39 20.89 -22.77
C ASN A 280 -15.63 20.72 -21.25
N VAL A 281 -15.21 19.58 -20.71
CA VAL A 281 -15.12 19.33 -19.26
C VAL A 281 -13.68 18.99 -18.95
N ARG A 282 -13.12 19.62 -17.91
CA ARG A 282 -11.76 19.31 -17.47
C ARG A 282 -11.80 18.33 -16.31
N PHE A 283 -11.07 17.24 -16.45
CA PHE A 283 -10.94 16.20 -15.43
C PHE A 283 -9.54 16.23 -14.83
N ALA A 284 -9.45 16.11 -13.52
CA ALA A 284 -8.19 15.88 -12.80
C ALA A 284 -8.41 14.90 -11.65
N SER A 285 -7.34 14.21 -11.27
CA SER A 285 -7.31 13.35 -10.10
C SER A 285 -6.27 13.82 -9.10
N LEU A 286 -6.52 13.56 -7.83
CA LEU A 286 -5.54 13.90 -6.79
C LEU A 286 -4.25 13.09 -6.93
N TYR A 287 -4.36 11.86 -7.40
CA TYR A 287 -3.23 10.99 -7.68
C TYR A 287 -3.39 10.32 -9.04
N SER A 288 -2.30 10.15 -9.77
CA SER A 288 -2.32 9.59 -11.12
C SER A 288 -3.00 8.21 -11.14
N VAL A 289 -3.92 8.03 -12.08
CA VAL A 289 -4.68 6.78 -12.28
C VAL A 289 -4.24 6.08 -13.55
N ASP A 290 -4.20 6.83 -14.65
CA ASP A 290 -3.74 6.41 -15.97
C ASP A 290 -3.38 7.65 -16.83
N ASN A 291 -3.04 7.45 -18.08
CA ASN A 291 -2.63 8.54 -18.99
C ASN A 291 -3.79 9.37 -19.56
N ASN A 292 -5.05 9.04 -19.24
CA ASN A 292 -6.22 9.75 -19.76
C ASN A 292 -6.68 10.89 -18.85
N ILE A 293 -6.06 11.05 -17.69
CA ILE A 293 -6.40 12.07 -16.70
C ILE A 293 -5.14 12.66 -16.05
N ASP A 294 -5.10 13.99 -15.89
CA ASP A 294 -4.02 14.65 -15.18
C ASP A 294 -4.09 14.36 -13.68
N GLY A 295 -3.00 13.80 -13.13
CA GLY A 295 -2.84 13.58 -11.70
C GLY A 295 -2.10 14.74 -11.04
N ALA A 296 -2.66 15.32 -9.97
CA ALA A 296 -1.97 16.35 -9.18
C ALA A 296 -0.66 15.83 -8.57
N TYR A 297 -0.65 14.56 -8.20
CA TYR A 297 0.53 13.82 -7.75
C TYR A 297 0.64 12.52 -8.55
N THR A 298 1.85 12.11 -8.83
CA THR A 298 2.15 10.89 -9.59
C THR A 298 3.14 10.03 -8.80
N ASN A 299 3.22 8.76 -9.15
CA ASN A 299 4.36 7.97 -8.74
C ASN A 299 5.62 8.61 -9.34
N GLU A 300 6.51 9.12 -8.50
CA GLU A 300 7.85 9.46 -8.96
C GLU A 300 8.54 8.17 -9.42
N ILE A 301 9.24 8.23 -10.55
CA ILE A 301 10.13 7.14 -10.94
C ILE A 301 11.20 7.03 -9.86
N ILE A 302 11.16 5.94 -9.12
CA ILE A 302 12.09 5.72 -8.02
C ILE A 302 13.42 5.24 -8.61
N SER A 303 14.34 6.17 -8.82
CA SER A 303 15.69 5.89 -9.30
C SER A 303 16.61 5.39 -8.18
N GLY A 304 17.72 4.77 -8.55
CA GLY A 304 18.77 4.35 -7.61
C GLY A 304 18.37 3.20 -6.70
N THR A 305 17.47 2.32 -7.17
CA THR A 305 17.12 1.07 -6.47
C THR A 305 18.32 0.10 -6.48
N PHE A 306 18.39 -0.76 -5.47
CA PHE A 306 19.49 -1.70 -5.34
C PHE A 306 19.54 -2.70 -6.51
N GLY A 307 18.38 -3.17 -6.97
CA GLY A 307 18.33 -4.07 -8.13
C GLY A 307 18.93 -3.44 -9.39
N ARG A 308 18.58 -2.18 -9.69
CA ARG A 308 19.15 -1.42 -10.81
C ARG A 308 20.67 -1.22 -10.62
N TYR A 309 21.08 -0.82 -9.42
CA TYR A 309 22.49 -0.58 -9.11
C TYR A 309 23.35 -1.84 -9.30
N LEU A 310 22.88 -2.99 -8.84
CA LEU A 310 23.56 -4.27 -9.06
C LEU A 310 23.58 -4.68 -10.55
N ALA A 311 22.52 -4.41 -11.30
CA ALA A 311 22.49 -4.64 -12.76
C ALA A 311 23.53 -3.78 -13.48
N ASP A 312 23.64 -2.49 -13.14
CA ASP A 312 24.62 -1.57 -13.71
C ASP A 312 26.07 -2.00 -13.41
N LEU A 313 26.30 -2.67 -12.27
CA LEU A 313 27.58 -3.26 -11.90
C LEU A 313 27.82 -4.65 -12.53
N GLY A 314 26.82 -5.23 -13.20
CA GLY A 314 26.92 -6.53 -13.85
C GLY A 314 26.76 -7.74 -12.90
N PHE A 315 26.24 -7.56 -11.69
CA PHE A 315 26.00 -8.64 -10.73
C PHE A 315 24.90 -9.60 -11.20
N LYS A 316 25.11 -10.88 -10.97
CA LYS A 316 24.10 -11.91 -11.20
C LYS A 316 23.16 -11.98 -10.00
N GLN A 317 21.87 -11.70 -10.21
CA GLN A 317 20.88 -11.56 -9.17
C GLN A 317 19.74 -12.57 -9.30
N ALA A 318 19.30 -13.16 -8.18
CA ALA A 318 18.07 -13.95 -8.08
C ALA A 318 17.03 -13.27 -7.20
N ARG A 319 15.77 -13.31 -7.61
CA ARG A 319 14.59 -12.88 -6.84
C ARG A 319 13.68 -14.08 -6.69
N ILE A 320 13.48 -14.56 -5.46
CA ILE A 320 12.80 -15.84 -5.19
C ILE A 320 11.68 -15.62 -4.18
N ALA A 321 10.46 -15.95 -4.54
CA ALA A 321 9.33 -15.96 -3.61
C ALA A 321 8.18 -16.82 -4.12
N GLU A 322 7.26 -17.16 -3.22
CA GLU A 322 5.96 -17.68 -3.59
C GLU A 322 5.09 -16.63 -4.29
N SER A 323 4.05 -17.08 -5.03
CA SER A 323 3.13 -16.22 -5.80
C SER A 323 2.61 -15.02 -5.01
N GLU A 324 2.30 -15.19 -3.72
CA GLU A 324 1.77 -14.15 -2.83
C GLU A 324 2.76 -13.00 -2.58
N LYS A 325 4.06 -13.30 -2.57
CA LYS A 325 5.11 -12.34 -2.27
C LYS A 325 6.08 -12.08 -3.43
N TYR A 326 5.81 -12.66 -4.60
CA TYR A 326 6.64 -12.44 -5.80
C TYR A 326 6.70 -10.97 -6.25
N PRO A 327 5.60 -10.21 -6.29
CA PRO A 327 5.67 -8.77 -6.59
C PRO A 327 6.53 -7.98 -5.58
N HIS A 328 6.63 -8.44 -4.33
CA HIS A 328 7.36 -7.75 -3.27
C HIS A 328 8.88 -7.85 -3.48
N VAL A 329 9.39 -9.00 -3.88
CA VAL A 329 10.82 -9.18 -4.18
C VAL A 329 11.22 -8.73 -5.59
N THR A 330 10.26 -8.37 -6.45
CA THR A 330 10.48 -7.89 -7.82
C THR A 330 10.04 -6.43 -7.95
N TYR A 331 8.79 -6.18 -8.31
CA TYR A 331 8.23 -4.87 -8.64
C TYR A 331 8.40 -3.83 -7.51
N PHE A 332 8.00 -4.19 -6.27
CA PHE A 332 8.11 -3.24 -5.15
C PHE A 332 9.55 -3.02 -4.69
N PHE A 333 10.37 -4.08 -4.64
CA PHE A 333 11.79 -3.97 -4.30
C PHE A 333 12.56 -3.08 -5.30
N ASP A 334 12.17 -3.11 -6.57
CA ASP A 334 12.77 -2.30 -7.62
C ASP A 334 12.05 -0.93 -7.80
N GLY A 335 11.32 -0.44 -6.77
CA GLY A 335 10.73 0.90 -6.75
C GLY A 335 9.55 1.07 -7.70
N THR A 336 8.73 0.05 -7.89
CA THR A 336 7.62 -0.02 -8.83
C THR A 336 8.04 -0.02 -10.32
N GLU A 337 9.28 -0.37 -10.59
CA GLU A 337 9.80 -0.58 -11.94
C GLU A 337 9.80 -2.08 -12.29
N GLU A 338 9.36 -2.41 -13.52
CA GLU A 338 9.56 -3.74 -14.10
C GLU A 338 11.01 -3.85 -14.59
N LEU A 339 11.95 -3.96 -13.62
CA LEU A 339 13.36 -4.10 -13.93
C LEU A 339 13.61 -5.35 -14.78
N SER A 340 14.30 -5.17 -15.91
CA SER A 340 14.74 -6.24 -16.78
C SER A 340 16.24 -6.09 -17.04
N ASP A 341 17.00 -7.15 -16.78
CA ASP A 341 18.42 -7.25 -17.05
C ASP A 341 18.79 -8.71 -17.36
N LYS A 342 19.84 -8.92 -18.18
CA LYS A 342 20.28 -10.27 -18.57
C LYS A 342 20.81 -11.11 -17.40
N ASN A 343 21.25 -10.46 -16.33
CA ASN A 343 21.80 -11.09 -15.12
C ASN A 343 20.78 -11.11 -13.98
N LEU A 344 19.52 -10.67 -14.21
CA LEU A 344 18.44 -10.70 -13.23
C LEU A 344 17.48 -11.85 -13.51
N PHE A 345 17.42 -12.80 -12.59
CA PHE A 345 16.59 -13.99 -12.65
C PHE A 345 15.46 -13.88 -11.63
N LYS A 346 14.24 -13.88 -12.12
CA LYS A 346 13.03 -13.80 -11.29
C LYS A 346 12.38 -15.19 -11.24
N ILE A 347 12.41 -15.83 -10.07
CA ILE A 347 11.98 -17.21 -9.85
C ILE A 347 10.69 -17.19 -9.03
N LEU A 348 9.58 -17.49 -9.68
CA LEU A 348 8.27 -17.60 -9.06
C LEU A 348 8.01 -19.05 -8.66
N VAL A 349 7.80 -19.27 -7.35
CA VAL A 349 7.39 -20.55 -6.79
C VAL A 349 5.88 -20.53 -6.58
N PRO A 350 5.08 -21.43 -7.19
CA PRO A 350 3.64 -21.40 -7.05
C PRO A 350 3.20 -21.66 -5.61
N SER A 351 2.39 -20.76 -5.05
CA SER A 351 1.71 -20.96 -3.76
C SER A 351 0.66 -22.08 -3.87
N PRO A 352 0.37 -22.80 -2.77
CA PRO A 352 -0.65 -23.85 -2.77
C PRO A 352 -2.04 -23.29 -3.04
N ARG A 353 -2.82 -24.00 -3.88
CA ARG A 353 -4.20 -23.64 -4.21
C ARG A 353 -5.15 -24.10 -3.10
N VAL A 354 -5.23 -23.36 -2.00
CA VAL A 354 -6.12 -23.61 -0.86
C VAL A 354 -7.03 -22.41 -0.62
N ALA A 355 -8.17 -22.63 0.02
CA ALA A 355 -9.10 -21.55 0.34
C ALA A 355 -8.53 -20.59 1.39
N ARG A 356 -7.72 -21.09 2.32
CA ARG A 356 -7.02 -20.35 3.36
C ARG A 356 -5.70 -21.05 3.69
N TYR A 357 -4.65 -20.29 3.97
CA TYR A 357 -3.31 -20.83 4.20
C TYR A 357 -3.13 -21.58 5.52
N ASP A 358 -4.03 -21.44 6.48
CA ASP A 358 -4.03 -22.29 7.69
C ASP A 358 -4.35 -23.77 7.40
N MET A 359 -4.90 -24.07 6.22
CA MET A 359 -5.10 -25.46 5.75
C MET A 359 -3.81 -26.13 5.27
N LYS A 360 -2.82 -25.32 4.87
CA LYS A 360 -1.48 -25.76 4.45
C LYS A 360 -0.43 -24.71 4.88
N PRO A 361 -0.11 -24.62 6.19
CA PRO A 361 0.70 -23.54 6.74
C PRO A 361 2.16 -23.56 6.29
N GLU A 362 2.71 -24.73 5.94
CA GLU A 362 4.01 -24.84 5.31
C GLU A 362 4.07 -24.21 3.91
N MET A 363 2.91 -23.89 3.32
CA MET A 363 2.77 -23.33 1.98
C MET A 363 3.67 -24.06 0.96
N ASN A 364 4.59 -23.37 0.32
CA ASN A 364 5.61 -23.97 -0.55
C ASN A 364 7.03 -23.54 -0.15
N ALA A 365 7.28 -23.43 1.16
CA ALA A 365 8.58 -23.04 1.69
C ALA A 365 9.72 -23.95 1.20
N SER A 366 9.46 -25.27 1.04
CA SER A 366 10.44 -26.21 0.49
C SER A 366 10.84 -25.86 -0.94
N GLY A 367 9.88 -25.53 -1.81
CA GLY A 367 10.16 -25.13 -3.19
C GLY A 367 10.92 -23.81 -3.28
N VAL A 368 10.64 -22.86 -2.37
CA VAL A 368 11.44 -21.61 -2.23
C VAL A 368 12.88 -21.98 -1.82
N THR A 369 13.03 -22.87 -0.86
CA THR A 369 14.35 -23.31 -0.40
C THR A 369 15.14 -23.97 -1.52
N GLU A 370 14.56 -24.92 -2.26
CA GLU A 370 15.20 -25.56 -3.41
C GLU A 370 15.71 -24.53 -4.42
N ALA A 371 14.88 -23.54 -4.77
CA ALA A 371 15.28 -22.48 -5.69
C ALA A 371 16.45 -21.63 -5.16
N VAL A 372 16.54 -21.41 -3.84
CA VAL A 372 17.69 -20.72 -3.21
C VAL A 372 18.95 -21.57 -3.27
N LEU A 373 18.83 -22.89 -2.98
CA LEU A 373 19.95 -23.82 -3.05
C LEU A 373 20.51 -23.94 -4.48
N ASP A 374 19.62 -24.03 -5.47
CA ASP A 374 19.99 -24.04 -6.90
C ASP A 374 20.69 -22.72 -7.29
N ALA A 375 20.17 -21.56 -6.83
CA ALA A 375 20.80 -20.27 -7.10
C ALA A 375 22.19 -20.17 -6.46
N MET A 376 22.44 -20.79 -5.31
CA MET A 376 23.79 -20.87 -4.74
C MET A 376 24.73 -21.74 -5.59
N ASP A 377 24.24 -22.88 -6.10
CA ASP A 377 25.02 -23.76 -6.98
C ASP A 377 25.30 -23.11 -8.35
N ASP A 378 24.40 -22.25 -8.83
CA ASP A 378 24.54 -21.45 -10.05
C ASP A 378 25.37 -20.18 -9.88
N ASP A 379 25.98 -19.97 -8.72
CA ASP A 379 26.96 -18.93 -8.42
C ASP A 379 26.41 -17.50 -8.55
N PHE A 380 25.19 -17.25 -8.02
CA PHE A 380 24.64 -15.91 -7.99
C PHE A 380 25.39 -15.00 -7.01
N ASP A 381 25.59 -13.72 -7.38
CA ASP A 381 26.24 -12.74 -6.51
C ASP A 381 25.28 -12.23 -5.40
N PHE A 382 24.00 -12.06 -5.74
CA PHE A 382 22.96 -11.62 -4.82
C PHE A 382 21.69 -12.45 -4.96
N ILE A 383 21.21 -12.99 -3.85
CA ILE A 383 19.95 -13.76 -3.78
C ILE A 383 19.02 -13.04 -2.80
N LEU A 384 17.89 -12.55 -3.29
CA LEU A 384 16.79 -12.05 -2.47
C LEU A 384 15.69 -13.11 -2.40
N VAL A 385 15.38 -13.54 -1.20
CA VAL A 385 14.33 -14.53 -0.96
C VAL A 385 13.33 -14.04 0.09
N ASN A 386 12.04 -14.30 -0.14
CA ASN A 386 10.97 -14.02 0.82
C ASN A 386 10.21 -15.31 1.15
N TYR A 387 10.08 -15.59 2.44
CA TYR A 387 9.19 -16.62 2.97
C TYR A 387 7.87 -15.98 3.38
N ALA A 388 6.83 -16.27 2.62
CA ALA A 388 5.49 -15.70 2.78
C ALA A 388 4.73 -16.25 4.00
N ASN A 389 5.15 -17.42 4.50
CA ASN A 389 4.40 -18.21 5.47
C ASN A 389 4.03 -17.45 6.74
N PRO A 390 4.94 -16.73 7.44
CA PRO A 390 4.60 -16.14 8.73
C PRO A 390 3.47 -15.09 8.57
N ASP A 391 3.52 -14.27 7.53
CA ASP A 391 2.52 -13.24 7.26
C ASP A 391 1.20 -13.83 6.78
N MET A 392 1.24 -14.64 5.72
CA MET A 392 0.03 -15.17 5.07
C MET A 392 -0.80 -16.05 5.99
N VAL A 393 -0.15 -16.83 6.84
CA VAL A 393 -0.85 -17.70 7.81
C VAL A 393 -1.35 -16.87 9.00
N ALA A 394 -0.63 -15.82 9.45
CA ALA A 394 -1.07 -14.93 10.53
C ALA A 394 -2.39 -14.23 10.18
N HIS A 395 -2.60 -13.82 8.93
CA HIS A 395 -3.84 -13.23 8.46
C HIS A 395 -5.08 -14.13 8.64
N THR A 396 -4.89 -15.44 8.85
CA THR A 396 -6.00 -16.37 9.13
C THR A 396 -6.46 -16.35 10.59
N GLY A 397 -5.66 -15.81 11.51
CA GLY A 397 -5.91 -15.79 12.94
C GLY A 397 -5.71 -17.14 13.65
N ASN A 398 -5.21 -18.17 12.94
CA ASN A 398 -5.04 -19.54 13.46
C ASN A 398 -3.64 -19.74 14.04
N ILE A 399 -3.47 -19.45 15.35
CA ILE A 399 -2.16 -19.56 16.03
C ILE A 399 -1.50 -20.94 15.89
N PRO A 400 -2.19 -22.08 16.08
CA PRO A 400 -1.58 -23.39 15.84
C PRO A 400 -1.04 -23.60 14.42
N ALA A 401 -1.70 -23.02 13.42
CA ALA A 401 -1.21 -23.05 12.04
C ALA A 401 0.03 -22.17 11.88
N CYS A 402 0.06 -20.99 12.50
CA CYS A 402 1.22 -20.09 12.50
C CYS A 402 2.46 -20.75 13.13
N VAL A 403 2.29 -21.49 14.22
CA VAL A 403 3.38 -22.27 14.83
C VAL A 403 3.97 -23.25 13.81
N ARG A 404 3.13 -24.02 13.11
CA ARG A 404 3.61 -24.95 12.06
C ARG A 404 4.27 -24.24 10.88
N ALA A 405 3.75 -23.08 10.49
CA ALA A 405 4.35 -22.26 9.44
C ALA A 405 5.78 -21.82 9.81
N LEU A 406 5.97 -21.35 11.03
CA LEU A 406 7.27 -20.93 11.56
C LEU A 406 8.26 -22.09 11.65
N GLU A 407 7.81 -23.25 12.16
CA GLU A 407 8.64 -24.47 12.27
C GLU A 407 9.09 -24.97 10.89
N ALA A 408 8.22 -24.90 9.88
CA ALA A 408 8.59 -25.23 8.51
C ALA A 408 9.64 -24.26 7.95
N CYS A 409 9.49 -22.95 8.20
CA CYS A 409 10.48 -21.94 7.81
C CYS A 409 11.83 -22.14 8.54
N ASP A 410 11.80 -22.52 9.82
CA ASP A 410 13.05 -22.77 10.59
C ASP A 410 13.89 -23.89 10.00
N VAL A 411 13.25 -25.00 9.57
CA VAL A 411 13.93 -26.10 8.87
C VAL A 411 14.56 -25.60 7.56
N CYS A 412 13.81 -24.81 6.78
CA CYS A 412 14.28 -24.23 5.53
C CYS A 412 15.49 -23.30 5.75
N ILE A 413 15.42 -22.45 6.78
CA ILE A 413 16.53 -21.56 7.18
C ILE A 413 17.77 -22.39 7.53
N GLY A 414 17.59 -23.49 8.25
CA GLY A 414 18.70 -24.42 8.58
C GLY A 414 19.43 -24.90 7.33
N HIS A 415 18.71 -25.39 6.32
CA HIS A 415 19.30 -25.85 5.06
C HIS A 415 20.02 -24.73 4.30
N ILE A 416 19.40 -23.55 4.21
CA ILE A 416 20.05 -22.39 3.56
C ILE A 416 21.31 -21.97 4.31
N PHE A 417 21.26 -21.93 5.66
CA PHE A 417 22.39 -21.54 6.48
C PHE A 417 23.58 -22.50 6.31
N GLU A 418 23.34 -23.82 6.35
CA GLU A 418 24.39 -24.84 6.15
C GLU A 418 25.04 -24.70 4.76
N LYS A 419 24.22 -24.63 3.70
CA LYS A 419 24.71 -24.50 2.32
C LYS A 419 25.42 -23.15 2.09
N ALA A 420 24.93 -22.05 2.72
CA ALA A 420 25.56 -20.75 2.62
C ALA A 420 26.99 -20.74 3.20
N GLN A 421 27.20 -21.46 4.31
CA GLN A 421 28.55 -21.63 4.88
C GLN A 421 29.47 -22.45 3.98
N GLU A 422 28.97 -23.54 3.39
CA GLU A 422 29.73 -24.38 2.47
C GLU A 422 30.15 -23.61 1.20
N ASN A 423 29.27 -22.76 0.66
CA ASN A 423 29.47 -22.02 -0.59
C ASN A 423 29.97 -20.58 -0.38
N PHE A 424 30.35 -20.22 0.86
CA PHE A 424 30.92 -18.90 1.23
C PHE A 424 29.97 -17.73 0.92
N TYR A 425 28.66 -17.93 1.15
CA TYR A 425 27.67 -16.83 1.12
C TYR A 425 27.53 -16.18 2.49
N GLU A 426 27.45 -14.84 2.49
CA GLU A 426 27.00 -14.10 3.66
C GLU A 426 25.48 -14.18 3.75
N LEU A 427 24.95 -14.87 4.73
CA LEU A 427 23.50 -14.94 4.98
C LEU A 427 23.08 -13.76 5.86
N VAL A 428 22.15 -12.95 5.35
CA VAL A 428 21.48 -11.87 6.07
C VAL A 428 20.02 -12.26 6.23
N ILE A 429 19.52 -12.26 7.47
CA ILE A 429 18.13 -12.60 7.80
C ILE A 429 17.45 -11.36 8.36
N THR A 430 16.25 -11.05 7.87
CA THR A 430 15.45 -9.94 8.37
C THR A 430 13.94 -10.22 8.21
N SER A 431 13.11 -9.27 8.55
CA SER A 431 11.70 -9.21 8.21
C SER A 431 11.36 -7.83 7.66
N ASP A 432 10.24 -7.71 7.00
CA ASP A 432 9.77 -6.45 6.43
C ASP A 432 8.84 -5.68 7.39
N HIS A 433 7.98 -6.37 8.15
CA HIS A 433 7.10 -5.82 9.19
C HIS A 433 6.72 -6.89 10.22
N GLY A 434 5.99 -6.52 11.27
CA GLY A 434 5.43 -7.46 12.25
C GLY A 434 4.00 -7.88 11.90
N ASN A 435 3.63 -9.09 12.30
CA ASN A 435 2.28 -9.66 12.23
C ASN A 435 2.13 -10.85 13.22
N ILE A 436 2.91 -11.91 13.02
CA ILE A 436 2.74 -13.22 13.67
C ILE A 436 3.09 -13.23 15.18
N GLU A 437 3.79 -12.22 15.67
CA GLU A 437 4.17 -12.03 17.08
C GLU A 437 3.03 -11.46 17.95
N TYR A 438 1.92 -10.97 17.32
CA TYR A 438 0.80 -10.38 18.06
C TYR A 438 -0.55 -10.72 17.41
N MET A 439 -1.01 -11.94 17.61
CA MET A 439 -2.24 -12.48 17.01
C MET A 439 -3.43 -12.52 17.96
N LYS A 440 -3.27 -12.06 19.21
CA LYS A 440 -4.33 -12.05 20.21
C LYS A 440 -4.19 -10.85 21.13
N ASP A 441 -5.28 -10.10 21.30
CA ASP A 441 -5.33 -8.94 22.17
C ASP A 441 -5.48 -9.34 23.65
N ALA A 442 -5.41 -8.35 24.54
CA ALA A 442 -5.53 -8.54 25.99
C ALA A 442 -6.91 -9.08 26.41
N ASP A 443 -7.97 -8.76 25.69
CA ASP A 443 -9.33 -9.26 25.91
C ASP A 443 -9.58 -10.66 25.31
N GLY A 444 -8.58 -11.22 24.60
CA GLY A 444 -8.65 -12.52 23.95
C GLY A 444 -9.16 -12.50 22.51
N SER A 445 -9.49 -11.33 21.95
CA SER A 445 -9.88 -11.19 20.56
C SER A 445 -8.72 -11.52 19.62
N VAL A 446 -9.05 -12.13 18.47
CA VAL A 446 -8.06 -12.49 17.45
C VAL A 446 -7.66 -11.25 16.64
N ILE A 447 -6.36 -11.04 16.48
CA ILE A 447 -5.76 -10.00 15.65
C ILE A 447 -5.21 -10.67 14.39
N THR A 448 -5.52 -10.11 13.23
CA THR A 448 -5.10 -10.59 11.91
C THR A 448 -4.45 -9.49 11.07
N THR A 449 -4.06 -8.39 11.73
CA THR A 449 -3.48 -7.21 11.09
C THR A 449 -2.04 -7.04 11.50
N HIS A 450 -1.26 -6.38 10.64
CA HIS A 450 0.14 -6.07 10.91
C HIS A 450 0.31 -5.23 12.18
N THR A 451 1.51 -5.27 12.75
CA THR A 451 1.89 -4.55 13.97
C THR A 451 2.89 -3.42 13.70
N CYS A 452 3.07 -2.55 14.69
CA CYS A 452 4.14 -1.56 14.66
C CYS A 452 5.41 -2.05 15.38
N ASN A 453 5.50 -3.34 15.70
CA ASN A 453 6.68 -3.88 16.38
C ASN A 453 7.89 -3.83 15.44
N LYS A 454 9.08 -3.77 16.05
CA LYS A 454 10.35 -3.86 15.34
C LYS A 454 10.54 -5.25 14.74
N VAL A 455 11.46 -5.34 13.80
CA VAL A 455 11.84 -6.58 13.14
C VAL A 455 13.33 -6.90 13.37
N PRO A 456 13.76 -8.16 13.31
CA PRO A 456 15.16 -8.52 13.47
C PRO A 456 15.97 -8.24 12.20
N PHE A 457 17.27 -7.97 12.38
CA PHE A 457 18.28 -7.96 11.33
C PHE A 457 19.52 -8.69 11.84
N ILE A 458 19.96 -9.71 11.13
CA ILE A 458 21.03 -10.61 11.53
C ILE A 458 22.00 -10.75 10.37
N ILE A 459 23.31 -10.64 10.62
CA ILE A 459 24.35 -11.03 9.65
C ILE A 459 25.05 -12.27 10.21
N CYS A 460 25.00 -13.38 9.48
CA CYS A 460 25.57 -14.65 9.91
C CYS A 460 27.10 -14.69 9.74
N ASN A 461 27.77 -13.64 10.23
CA ASN A 461 29.23 -13.52 10.26
C ASN A 461 29.67 -12.83 11.57
N LYS A 462 30.51 -13.51 12.35
CA LYS A 462 31.00 -13.06 13.68
C LYS A 462 32.01 -11.92 13.62
N GLU A 463 32.57 -11.62 12.45
CA GLU A 463 33.52 -10.52 12.28
C GLU A 463 32.83 -9.14 12.35
N TYR A 464 31.54 -9.09 12.03
CA TYR A 464 30.76 -7.85 12.12
C TYR A 464 30.27 -7.57 13.52
N LYS A 465 30.18 -6.29 13.84
CA LYS A 465 29.47 -5.77 15.04
C LYS A 465 28.36 -4.87 14.54
N LEU A 466 27.14 -5.08 15.02
CA LEU A 466 25.99 -4.30 14.63
C LEU A 466 25.58 -3.28 15.69
N LYS A 467 25.02 -2.15 15.24
CA LYS A 467 24.23 -1.23 16.06
C LYS A 467 23.08 -2.00 16.72
N LYS A 468 22.63 -1.58 17.90
CA LYS A 468 21.50 -2.22 18.58
C LYS A 468 20.16 -1.96 17.87
N ASN A 469 20.02 -0.78 17.28
CA ASN A 469 18.78 -0.34 16.64
C ASN A 469 19.10 0.34 15.30
N GLY A 470 18.15 0.23 14.37
CA GLY A 470 18.16 0.90 13.07
C GLY A 470 16.76 0.96 12.49
N THR A 471 16.69 1.06 11.19
CA THR A 471 15.46 1.09 10.40
C THR A 471 15.59 0.19 9.19
N ILE A 472 14.50 -0.30 8.62
CA ILE A 472 14.58 -1.22 7.45
C ILE A 472 15.22 -0.56 6.21
N LYS A 473 15.25 0.77 6.09
CA LYS A 473 15.99 1.45 5.02
C LYS A 473 17.51 1.30 5.13
N ASP A 474 18.02 0.86 6.27
CA ASP A 474 19.44 0.68 6.56
C ASP A 474 19.96 -0.71 6.08
N ILE A 475 19.05 -1.63 5.73
CA ILE A 475 19.37 -3.00 5.30
C ILE A 475 20.29 -2.98 4.06
N ILE A 476 19.85 -2.35 2.97
CA ILE A 476 20.65 -2.32 1.73
C ILE A 476 21.93 -1.50 1.86
N PRO A 477 21.95 -0.32 2.50
CA PRO A 477 23.22 0.37 2.82
C PRO A 477 24.22 -0.50 3.59
N THR A 478 23.72 -1.39 4.47
CA THR A 478 24.57 -2.37 5.18
C THR A 478 25.11 -3.44 4.23
N ILE A 479 24.28 -3.96 3.33
CA ILE A 479 24.68 -4.93 2.30
C ILE A 479 25.72 -4.32 1.35
N VAL A 480 25.54 -3.06 0.95
CA VAL A 480 26.50 -2.30 0.15
C VAL A 480 27.86 -2.18 0.86
N ASP A 481 27.85 -1.94 2.18
CA ASP A 481 29.06 -1.89 3.01
C ASP A 481 29.73 -3.28 3.10
N VAL A 482 28.94 -4.37 3.22
CA VAL A 482 29.45 -5.76 3.17
C VAL A 482 30.10 -6.08 1.83
N TYR A 483 29.54 -5.61 0.71
CA TYR A 483 30.14 -5.77 -0.62
C TYR A 483 31.40 -4.89 -0.83
N GLU A 484 31.65 -3.93 0.05
CA GLU A 484 32.74 -2.94 -0.08
C GLU A 484 32.65 -2.12 -1.37
N ILE A 485 31.42 -1.84 -1.84
CA ILE A 485 31.12 -1.00 -3.00
C ILE A 485 30.59 0.38 -2.58
N SER A 486 30.63 1.35 -3.50
CA SER A 486 30.15 2.70 -3.20
C SER A 486 28.64 2.75 -3.01
N LYS A 487 28.15 3.41 -1.96
CA LYS A 487 26.71 3.61 -1.73
C LYS A 487 26.15 4.59 -2.76
N PRO A 488 25.07 4.25 -3.50
CA PRO A 488 24.34 5.21 -4.33
C PRO A 488 23.92 6.44 -3.54
N LYS A 489 24.00 7.64 -4.17
CA LYS A 489 23.67 8.91 -3.48
C LYS A 489 22.18 9.04 -3.11
N GLU A 490 21.32 8.32 -3.82
CA GLU A 490 19.89 8.25 -3.57
C GLU A 490 19.57 7.50 -2.27
N MET A 491 20.43 6.60 -1.82
CA MET A 491 20.25 5.84 -0.58
C MET A 491 20.60 6.70 0.64
N THR A 492 19.58 7.02 1.44
CA THR A 492 19.72 7.84 2.65
C THR A 492 19.87 7.03 3.94
N GLY A 493 19.69 5.72 3.88
CA GLY A 493 19.97 4.82 5.01
C GLY A 493 21.47 4.72 5.30
N ASP A 494 21.81 4.28 6.49
CA ASP A 494 23.19 4.13 6.97
C ASP A 494 23.52 2.67 7.25
N SER A 495 24.78 2.28 7.06
CA SER A 495 25.22 0.95 7.48
C SER A 495 25.01 0.73 8.97
N LEU A 496 24.50 -0.46 9.30
CA LEU A 496 24.31 -0.94 10.67
C LEU A 496 25.60 -1.50 11.28
N ILE A 497 26.65 -1.68 10.46
CA ILE A 497 27.96 -2.17 10.92
C ILE A 497 28.65 -1.06 11.71
N ILE A 498 29.19 -1.43 12.87
CA ILE A 498 30.04 -0.57 13.69
C ILE A 498 31.47 -0.75 13.20
N LYS A 499 32.06 0.33 12.69
CA LYS A 499 33.48 0.37 12.22
C LYS A 499 34.42 0.58 13.38
#